data_5aab55e315b758385e731cb1a35dfc9d
#
_entry.id   5aab55e315b758385e731cb1a35dfc9d
#
_cell.length_a   1.000
_cell.length_b   1.000
_cell.length_c   1.000
_cell.angle_alpha   90.00
_cell.angle_beta   90.00
_cell.angle_gamma   90.00
#
_symmetry.space_group_name_H-M   'P 1'
#
loop_
_entity.id
_entity.type
_entity.pdbx_description
1 polymer ?
#
loop_
_entity_poly.entity_id
_entity_poly.type
_entity_poly.pdbx_seq_one_letter_code
_entity_poly.pdbx_strand_id
1 'polypeptide(L)'
;MREALSENPDAAGVARDDVLSALLSTIRLSGSLQFCFMPTGDWQTDAAPSLAGLSAKASGTMPFHIVVAGNCWLKTEGEATDLETGDVLVFPFGTGHQLGAGSDGMLVLPTRDLPQKPWREIPVLRYGEAVQGVRLLCGYLQWEGLSFAPLRQALPRLIHVRTRAANDGDWLRATIRQMVDEVDRPRAGGVSMLPRLTEIIFIEILRHQIMVAEPRSVGWLAALADPALSRCLSLIHDEPRRDWSLEHLAAAAGLSRSALADRFQSILSTSPIRYIRDWRLYLASVALASSGRPIAAIADDAGYATEAAFNRAFSRAFATPPAAWRAMARE
;
A
#
# COMPACT_ATOMS: atom_id res chain seq x y z
N MET A 1 -2.17 47.50 -12.78
CA MET A 1 -2.93 47.13 -11.61
C MET A 1 -2.70 45.62 -11.46
N ARG A 2 -1.71 45.20 -10.63
CA ARG A 2 -1.40 43.81 -10.37
C ARG A 2 -2.11 43.46 -9.06
N GLU A 3 -3.13 42.63 -9.14
CA GLU A 3 -3.73 42.01 -7.94
C GLU A 3 -2.72 41.07 -7.30
N ALA A 4 -2.37 41.38 -6.07
CA ALA A 4 -1.59 40.47 -5.21
C ALA A 4 -2.49 39.28 -4.84
N LEU A 5 -2.11 38.12 -5.30
CA LEU A 5 -2.65 36.85 -4.75
C LEU A 5 -2.29 36.80 -3.26
N SER A 6 -3.30 36.85 -2.41
CA SER A 6 -3.13 36.73 -0.98
C SER A 6 -2.62 35.31 -0.69
N GLU A 7 -1.39 35.20 -0.22
CA GLU A 7 -0.85 33.96 0.33
C GLU A 7 -1.71 33.54 1.53
N ASN A 8 -2.33 32.38 1.42
CA ASN A 8 -3.07 31.77 2.52
C ASN A 8 -2.07 31.28 3.57
N PRO A 9 -2.02 31.86 4.77
CA PRO A 9 -1.04 31.50 5.79
C PRO A 9 -1.19 30.05 6.29
N ASP A 10 -2.35 29.42 6.11
CA ASP A 10 -2.60 28.03 6.50
C ASP A 10 -2.01 27.01 5.50
N ALA A 11 -1.70 27.42 4.27
CA ALA A 11 -1.10 26.52 3.28
C ALA A 11 0.37 26.16 3.60
N ALA A 12 1.07 26.97 4.38
CA ALA A 12 2.47 26.75 4.75
C ALA A 12 2.64 25.71 5.89
N GLY A 13 1.59 25.44 6.69
CA GLY A 13 1.62 24.46 7.79
C GLY A 13 1.39 23.01 7.32
N VAL A 14 0.56 22.80 6.32
CA VAL A 14 0.16 21.47 5.82
C VAL A 14 1.28 20.79 5.02
N ALA A 15 2.19 21.55 4.39
CA ALA A 15 3.26 21.01 3.56
C ALA A 15 4.46 20.43 4.34
N ARG A 16 4.57 20.69 5.65
CA ARG A 16 5.74 20.29 6.44
C ARG A 16 5.62 18.94 7.15
N ASP A 17 4.43 18.40 7.30
CA ASP A 17 4.18 17.16 8.05
C ASP A 17 3.60 16.03 7.18
N ASP A 18 3.83 16.05 5.85
CA ASP A 18 3.32 15.02 4.94
C ASP A 18 4.25 13.80 4.85
N VAL A 19 4.28 13.03 5.93
CA VAL A 19 5.06 11.79 6.04
C VAL A 19 4.64 10.76 5.01
N LEU A 20 3.35 10.74 4.63
CA LEU A 20 2.86 9.80 3.62
C LEU A 20 3.48 10.10 2.25
N SER A 21 3.56 11.37 1.84
CA SER A 21 4.25 11.76 0.59
C SER A 21 5.74 11.46 0.65
N ALA A 22 6.43 11.72 1.77
CA ALA A 22 7.84 11.36 1.95
C ALA A 22 8.06 9.85 1.80
N LEU A 23 7.18 9.04 2.39
CA LEU A 23 7.23 7.58 2.25
C LEU A 23 6.97 7.15 0.80
N LEU A 24 5.89 7.62 0.18
CA LEU A 24 5.50 7.25 -1.19
C LEU A 24 6.52 7.70 -2.25
N SER A 25 7.26 8.79 -2.02
CA SER A 25 8.36 9.21 -2.89
C SER A 25 9.55 8.26 -2.86
N THR A 26 9.72 7.55 -1.75
CA THR A 26 10.84 6.63 -1.51
C THR A 26 10.49 5.19 -1.91
N ILE A 27 9.22 4.82 -1.84
CA ILE A 27 8.73 3.46 -2.04
C ILE A 27 8.16 3.33 -3.45
N ARG A 28 8.61 2.33 -4.19
CA ARG A 28 7.97 1.97 -5.44
C ARG A 28 6.62 1.34 -5.17
N LEU A 29 5.59 1.98 -5.67
CA LEU A 29 4.25 1.44 -5.79
C LEU A 29 3.96 1.26 -7.27
N SER A 30 3.48 0.10 -7.67
CA SER A 30 2.98 -0.13 -9.02
C SER A 30 1.67 -0.87 -8.98
N GLY A 31 0.71 -0.42 -9.80
CA GLY A 31 -0.59 -1.04 -9.95
C GLY A 31 -0.66 -1.91 -11.20
N SER A 32 -1.47 -2.93 -11.18
CA SER A 32 -1.74 -3.76 -12.35
C SER A 32 -3.17 -4.29 -12.29
N LEU A 33 -4.05 -3.73 -13.11
CA LEU A 33 -5.37 -4.33 -13.34
C LEU A 33 -5.18 -5.57 -14.21
N GLN A 34 -5.70 -6.71 -13.76
CA GLN A 34 -5.49 -7.99 -14.43
C GLN A 34 -6.67 -8.38 -15.31
N PHE A 35 -7.90 -8.24 -14.81
CA PHE A 35 -9.11 -8.58 -15.56
C PHE A 35 -10.35 -7.93 -14.97
N CYS A 36 -11.37 -7.81 -15.77
CA CYS A 36 -12.73 -7.54 -15.36
C CYS A 36 -13.48 -8.87 -15.26
N PHE A 37 -14.03 -9.18 -14.09
CA PHE A 37 -14.74 -10.42 -13.80
C PHE A 37 -16.25 -10.16 -13.75
N MET A 38 -17.02 -10.89 -14.55
CA MET A 38 -18.45 -10.67 -14.74
C MET A 38 -19.23 -11.98 -14.64
N PRO A 39 -19.37 -12.54 -13.44
CA PRO A 39 -20.20 -13.72 -13.22
C PRO A 39 -21.68 -13.36 -13.06
N THR A 40 -22.55 -14.30 -13.41
CA THR A 40 -24.00 -14.20 -13.24
C THR A 40 -24.54 -15.45 -12.54
N GLY A 41 -25.72 -15.34 -11.91
CA GLY A 41 -26.32 -16.43 -11.12
C GLY A 41 -25.51 -16.71 -9.84
N ASP A 42 -25.59 -17.95 -9.37
CA ASP A 42 -24.85 -18.42 -8.20
C ASP A 42 -23.45 -18.88 -8.63
N TRP A 43 -22.44 -18.29 -8.06
CA TRP A 43 -21.04 -18.57 -8.37
C TRP A 43 -20.16 -18.43 -7.14
N GLN A 44 -18.99 -19.05 -7.17
CA GLN A 44 -17.93 -18.85 -6.20
C GLN A 44 -16.55 -18.96 -6.86
N THR A 45 -15.59 -18.25 -6.35
CA THR A 45 -14.18 -18.35 -6.77
C THR A 45 -13.26 -18.32 -5.58
N ASP A 46 -12.22 -19.15 -5.62
CA ASP A 46 -11.11 -19.09 -4.67
C ASP A 46 -10.02 -18.17 -5.25
N ALA A 47 -9.87 -16.99 -4.66
CA ALA A 47 -8.92 -15.99 -5.12
C ALA A 47 -7.50 -16.19 -4.51
N ALA A 48 -7.33 -17.12 -3.56
CA ALA A 48 -6.03 -17.46 -2.99
C ALA A 48 -5.03 -18.04 -4.01
N PRO A 49 -5.45 -18.91 -4.95
CA PRO A 49 -4.54 -19.46 -5.96
C PRO A 49 -4.04 -18.44 -6.97
N SER A 50 -4.67 -17.26 -7.07
CA SER A 50 -4.26 -16.23 -8.04
C SER A 50 -2.82 -15.75 -7.83
N LEU A 51 -2.27 -15.90 -6.63
CA LEU A 51 -0.89 -15.56 -6.30
C LEU A 51 0.09 -16.71 -6.46
N ALA A 52 -0.37 -17.96 -6.46
CA ALA A 52 0.50 -19.14 -6.51
C ALA A 52 1.32 -19.27 -7.81
N GLY A 53 0.90 -18.59 -8.89
CA GLY A 53 1.62 -18.53 -10.17
C GLY A 53 2.58 -17.36 -10.30
N LEU A 54 2.60 -16.43 -9.35
CA LEU A 54 3.54 -15.33 -9.32
C LEU A 54 4.80 -15.80 -8.58
N SER A 55 5.94 -15.75 -9.25
CA SER A 55 7.25 -16.20 -8.73
C SER A 55 7.54 -15.66 -7.32
N ALA A 56 8.62 -16.17 -6.67
CA ALA A 56 9.10 -15.77 -5.34
C ALA A 56 9.32 -14.24 -5.13
N LYS A 57 9.14 -13.40 -6.15
CA LYS A 57 8.96 -11.94 -6.06
C LYS A 57 7.62 -11.50 -5.42
N ALA A 58 6.80 -12.46 -4.93
CA ALA A 58 5.49 -12.20 -4.36
C ALA A 58 5.52 -11.52 -2.96
N SER A 59 6.69 -11.30 -2.35
CA SER A 59 6.79 -10.47 -1.15
C SER A 59 6.51 -9.01 -1.54
N GLY A 60 5.31 -8.52 -1.23
CA GLY A 60 4.88 -7.15 -1.55
C GLY A 60 3.74 -7.06 -2.57
N THR A 61 3.26 -8.20 -3.08
CA THR A 61 2.08 -8.23 -3.96
C THR A 61 0.80 -8.24 -3.13
N MET A 62 -0.05 -7.26 -3.36
CA MET A 62 -1.33 -7.08 -2.68
C MET A 62 -2.47 -7.24 -3.68
N PRO A 63 -3.23 -8.34 -3.67
CA PRO A 63 -4.45 -8.46 -4.45
C PRO A 63 -5.46 -7.39 -4.07
N PHE A 64 -6.21 -6.91 -5.05
CA PHE A 64 -7.34 -6.06 -4.82
C PHE A 64 -8.55 -6.45 -5.68
N HIS A 65 -9.74 -6.14 -5.19
CA HIS A 65 -11.00 -6.26 -5.90
C HIS A 65 -11.83 -5.01 -5.71
N ILE A 66 -12.48 -4.54 -6.77
CA ILE A 66 -13.40 -3.41 -6.75
C ILE A 66 -14.74 -3.90 -7.26
N VAL A 67 -15.78 -3.80 -6.45
CA VAL A 67 -17.16 -4.13 -6.87
C VAL A 67 -17.72 -2.95 -7.64
N VAL A 68 -17.80 -3.04 -8.96
CA VAL A 68 -18.27 -1.94 -9.80
C VAL A 68 -19.75 -2.04 -10.18
N ALA A 69 -20.35 -3.25 -10.04
CA ALA A 69 -21.79 -3.47 -10.20
C ALA A 69 -22.23 -4.74 -9.48
N GLY A 70 -23.48 -4.74 -9.01
CA GLY A 70 -24.08 -5.88 -8.32
C GLY A 70 -23.64 -6.04 -6.87
N ASN A 71 -24.04 -7.15 -6.26
CA ASN A 71 -23.74 -7.52 -4.89
C ASN A 71 -23.17 -8.93 -4.86
N CYS A 72 -22.20 -9.17 -3.98
CA CYS A 72 -21.60 -10.48 -3.76
C CYS A 72 -21.17 -10.61 -2.29
N TRP A 73 -20.62 -11.74 -1.92
CA TRP A 73 -20.04 -11.93 -0.60
C TRP A 73 -18.53 -12.19 -0.71
N LEU A 74 -17.84 -11.77 0.33
CA LEU A 74 -16.45 -12.12 0.62
C LEU A 74 -16.43 -13.11 1.79
N LYS A 75 -15.64 -14.17 1.68
CA LYS A 75 -15.38 -15.09 2.80
C LYS A 75 -13.88 -15.16 3.10
N THR A 76 -13.53 -14.85 4.35
CA THR A 76 -12.17 -14.93 4.87
C THR A 76 -12.18 -15.65 6.22
N GLU A 77 -11.28 -16.61 6.43
CA GLU A 77 -11.12 -17.33 7.72
C GLU A 77 -12.45 -17.86 8.32
N GLY A 78 -13.45 -18.15 7.46
CA GLY A 78 -14.76 -18.67 7.87
C GLY A 78 -15.84 -17.62 8.08
N GLU A 79 -15.51 -16.32 8.10
CA GLU A 79 -16.47 -15.23 8.18
C GLU A 79 -16.88 -14.76 6.80
N ALA A 80 -18.19 -14.53 6.61
CA ALA A 80 -18.75 -13.97 5.39
C ALA A 80 -19.15 -12.50 5.60
N THR A 81 -18.83 -11.67 4.62
CA THR A 81 -19.17 -10.24 4.58
C THR A 81 -19.84 -9.94 3.26
N ASP A 82 -21.00 -9.28 3.31
CA ASP A 82 -21.68 -8.80 2.11
C ASP A 82 -20.96 -7.59 1.53
N LEU A 83 -20.85 -7.61 0.20
CA LEU A 83 -20.22 -6.57 -0.60
C LEU A 83 -21.23 -5.95 -1.54
N GLU A 84 -21.14 -4.64 -1.69
CA GLU A 84 -21.98 -3.84 -2.56
C GLU A 84 -21.15 -3.05 -3.59
N THR A 85 -21.85 -2.57 -4.62
CA THR A 85 -21.26 -1.67 -5.61
C THR A 85 -20.56 -0.49 -4.94
N GLY A 86 -19.30 -0.28 -5.26
CA GLY A 86 -18.41 0.75 -4.69
C GLY A 86 -17.47 0.22 -3.61
N ASP A 87 -17.61 -1.02 -3.18
CA ASP A 87 -16.70 -1.62 -2.21
C ASP A 87 -15.33 -1.90 -2.85
N VAL A 88 -14.27 -1.54 -2.12
CA VAL A 88 -12.89 -1.78 -2.51
C VAL A 88 -12.22 -2.65 -1.45
N LEU A 89 -11.64 -3.75 -1.88
CA LEU A 89 -10.93 -4.72 -1.04
C LEU A 89 -9.47 -4.75 -1.43
N VAL A 90 -8.57 -4.66 -0.44
CA VAL A 90 -7.14 -4.88 -0.63
C VAL A 90 -6.65 -5.89 0.40
N PHE A 91 -5.83 -6.83 -0.04
CA PHE A 91 -5.23 -7.87 0.80
C PHE A 91 -3.70 -7.66 0.89
N PRO A 92 -3.21 -6.88 1.85
CA PRO A 92 -1.79 -6.47 1.93
C PRO A 92 -0.81 -7.65 2.01
N PHE A 93 -1.27 -8.79 2.49
CA PHE A 93 -0.44 -10.00 2.67
C PHE A 93 -0.85 -11.15 1.76
N GLY A 94 -1.68 -10.89 0.73
CA GLY A 94 -2.17 -11.94 -0.15
C GLY A 94 -3.01 -13.00 0.58
N THR A 95 -3.71 -12.61 1.64
CA THR A 95 -4.54 -13.52 2.44
C THR A 95 -5.53 -14.26 1.56
N GLY A 96 -5.60 -15.58 1.71
CA GLY A 96 -6.56 -16.43 1.03
C GLY A 96 -8.00 -16.00 1.30
N HIS A 97 -8.81 -15.90 0.26
CA HIS A 97 -10.19 -15.47 0.36
C HIS A 97 -11.04 -16.04 -0.80
N GLN A 98 -12.33 -16.08 -0.56
CA GLN A 98 -13.33 -16.50 -1.56
C GLN A 98 -14.29 -15.36 -1.84
N LEU A 99 -14.73 -15.26 -3.08
CA LEU A 99 -15.79 -14.36 -3.50
C LEU A 99 -16.90 -15.19 -4.13
N GLY A 100 -18.15 -14.75 -3.98
CA GLY A 100 -19.26 -15.48 -4.57
C GLY A 100 -20.61 -14.75 -4.47
N ALA A 101 -21.62 -15.33 -5.09
CA ALA A 101 -23.01 -14.95 -4.95
C ALA A 101 -23.87 -16.21 -4.81
N GLY A 102 -24.96 -16.12 -4.02
CA GLY A 102 -25.79 -17.29 -3.70
C GLY A 102 -25.11 -18.24 -2.71
N SER A 103 -25.69 -19.43 -2.49
CA SER A 103 -25.27 -20.40 -1.46
C SER A 103 -24.46 -21.56 -2.02
N ASP A 104 -24.78 -22.03 -3.24
CA ASP A 104 -24.22 -23.24 -3.86
C ASP A 104 -23.70 -22.97 -5.29
N GLY A 105 -23.02 -21.84 -5.45
CA GLY A 105 -22.58 -21.37 -6.75
C GLY A 105 -21.53 -22.26 -7.43
N MET A 106 -21.55 -22.26 -8.75
CA MET A 106 -20.55 -22.92 -9.57
C MET A 106 -19.15 -22.36 -9.26
N LEU A 107 -18.17 -23.25 -9.02
CA LEU A 107 -16.79 -22.84 -8.86
C LEU A 107 -16.23 -22.36 -10.20
N VAL A 108 -15.85 -21.09 -10.28
CA VAL A 108 -15.18 -20.49 -11.43
C VAL A 108 -13.75 -20.12 -11.06
N LEU A 109 -12.84 -20.26 -12.00
CA LEU A 109 -11.40 -20.02 -11.78
C LEU A 109 -10.89 -19.00 -12.80
N PRO A 110 -11.13 -17.70 -12.60
CA PRO A 110 -10.80 -16.65 -13.58
C PRO A 110 -9.34 -16.68 -14.05
N THR A 111 -8.42 -17.00 -13.17
CA THR A 111 -6.98 -17.05 -13.51
C THR A 111 -6.61 -18.17 -14.48
N ARG A 112 -7.42 -19.24 -14.58
CA ARG A 112 -7.25 -20.31 -15.58
C ARG A 112 -7.66 -19.87 -16.98
N ASP A 113 -8.70 -19.03 -17.03
CA ASP A 113 -9.35 -18.64 -18.28
C ASP A 113 -8.76 -17.36 -18.86
N LEU A 114 -7.74 -16.79 -18.20
CA LEU A 114 -7.01 -15.63 -18.71
C LEU A 114 -6.26 -15.98 -20.00
N PRO A 115 -6.38 -15.15 -21.04
CA PRO A 115 -5.58 -15.31 -22.24
C PRO A 115 -4.09 -15.16 -21.94
N GLN A 116 -3.23 -15.67 -22.83
CA GLN A 116 -1.78 -15.50 -22.70
C GLN A 116 -1.39 -14.04 -22.88
N LYS A 117 -0.45 -13.57 -22.06
CA LYS A 117 0.18 -12.24 -22.21
C LYS A 117 1.09 -12.19 -23.43
N PRO A 118 1.33 -11.02 -24.05
CA PRO A 118 0.88 -9.69 -23.63
C PRO A 118 -0.57 -9.37 -24.07
N TRP A 119 -1.28 -8.63 -23.26
CA TRP A 119 -2.63 -8.16 -23.58
C TRP A 119 -2.60 -6.75 -24.16
N ARG A 120 -3.41 -6.52 -25.20
CA ARG A 120 -3.63 -5.18 -25.75
C ARG A 120 -4.72 -4.41 -24.99
N GLU A 121 -5.61 -5.13 -24.35
CA GLU A 121 -6.75 -4.65 -23.57
C GLU A 121 -6.89 -5.50 -22.32
N ILE A 122 -7.58 -4.99 -21.31
CA ILE A 122 -7.86 -5.76 -20.10
C ILE A 122 -8.87 -6.88 -20.44
N PRO A 123 -8.56 -8.15 -20.17
CA PRO A 123 -9.49 -9.25 -20.40
C PRO A 123 -10.78 -9.08 -19.62
N VAL A 124 -11.92 -9.32 -20.27
CA VAL A 124 -13.24 -9.36 -19.64
C VAL A 124 -13.74 -10.79 -19.62
N LEU A 125 -13.77 -11.39 -18.43
CA LEU A 125 -14.18 -12.79 -18.22
C LEU A 125 -15.65 -12.84 -17.80
N ARG A 126 -16.46 -13.44 -18.64
CA ARG A 126 -17.93 -13.58 -18.44
C ARG A 126 -18.27 -15.03 -18.13
N TYR A 127 -19.10 -15.24 -17.09
CA TYR A 127 -19.57 -16.55 -16.68
C TYR A 127 -21.09 -16.52 -16.49
N GLY A 128 -21.78 -17.50 -17.09
CA GLY A 128 -23.23 -17.59 -17.09
C GLY A 128 -23.90 -16.74 -18.18
N GLU A 129 -25.24 -16.86 -18.29
CA GLU A 129 -26.02 -16.31 -19.40
C GLU A 129 -26.97 -15.17 -19.01
N ALA A 130 -27.09 -14.86 -17.70
CA ALA A 130 -28.00 -13.82 -17.24
C ALA A 130 -27.52 -12.41 -17.61
N VAL A 131 -28.47 -11.53 -17.90
CA VAL A 131 -28.17 -10.12 -18.27
C VAL A 131 -27.66 -9.31 -17.09
N GLN A 132 -28.07 -9.66 -15.87
CA GLN A 132 -27.63 -8.98 -14.64
C GLN A 132 -26.74 -9.92 -13.83
N GLY A 133 -25.64 -9.36 -13.32
CA GLY A 133 -24.67 -10.08 -12.52
C GLY A 133 -23.77 -9.15 -11.74
N VAL A 134 -22.77 -9.73 -11.15
CA VAL A 134 -21.71 -8.97 -10.45
C VAL A 134 -20.65 -8.54 -11.45
N ARG A 135 -20.07 -7.38 -11.24
CA ARG A 135 -18.90 -6.94 -11.98
C ARG A 135 -17.81 -6.50 -11.02
N LEU A 136 -16.65 -7.11 -11.16
CA LEU A 136 -15.48 -6.83 -10.34
C LEU A 136 -14.29 -6.43 -11.23
N LEU A 137 -13.54 -5.42 -10.82
CA LEU A 137 -12.20 -5.17 -11.32
C LEU A 137 -11.20 -5.83 -10.37
N CYS A 138 -10.37 -6.72 -10.90
CA CYS A 138 -9.41 -7.51 -10.13
C CYS A 138 -7.99 -7.25 -10.57
N GLY A 139 -7.08 -7.09 -9.63
CA GLY A 139 -5.69 -6.79 -9.93
C GLY A 139 -4.75 -6.95 -8.75
N TYR A 140 -3.55 -6.42 -8.94
CA TYR A 140 -2.51 -6.40 -7.93
C TYR A 140 -1.92 -5.02 -7.77
N LEU A 141 -1.51 -4.74 -6.56
CA LEU A 141 -0.57 -3.69 -6.21
C LEU A 141 0.75 -4.37 -5.83
N GLN A 142 1.84 -3.87 -6.37
CA GLN A 142 3.19 -4.25 -5.95
C GLN A 142 3.74 -3.10 -5.12
N TRP A 143 4.04 -3.36 -3.86
CA TRP A 143 4.53 -2.34 -2.95
C TRP A 143 5.82 -2.78 -2.26
N GLU A 144 6.94 -2.20 -2.67
CA GLU A 144 8.24 -2.51 -2.08
C GLU A 144 8.35 -2.07 -0.62
N GLY A 145 7.49 -1.12 -0.20
CA GLY A 145 7.42 -0.61 1.17
C GLY A 145 7.02 -1.64 2.24
N LEU A 146 6.48 -2.78 1.86
CA LEU A 146 6.22 -3.88 2.80
C LEU A 146 7.51 -4.46 3.41
N SER A 147 8.68 -4.14 2.85
CA SER A 147 9.97 -4.43 3.48
C SER A 147 10.26 -3.55 4.71
N PHE A 148 9.57 -2.40 4.85
CA PHE A 148 9.65 -1.55 6.03
C PHE A 148 8.75 -2.11 7.15
N ALA A 149 9.37 -2.72 8.16
CA ALA A 149 8.66 -3.45 9.20
C ALA A 149 7.57 -2.66 9.94
N PRO A 150 7.77 -1.39 10.33
CA PRO A 150 6.73 -0.60 11.00
C PRO A 150 5.46 -0.43 10.18
N LEU A 151 5.61 -0.18 8.87
CA LEU A 151 4.48 -0.07 7.96
C LEU A 151 3.77 -1.41 7.75
N ARG A 152 4.55 -2.47 7.51
CA ARG A 152 4.01 -3.82 7.34
C ARG A 152 3.18 -4.28 8.53
N GLN A 153 3.64 -4.00 9.74
CA GLN A 153 2.94 -4.37 10.99
C GLN A 153 1.67 -3.56 11.22
N ALA A 154 1.56 -2.38 10.59
CA ALA A 154 0.40 -1.50 10.72
C ALA A 154 -0.75 -1.84 9.77
N LEU A 155 -0.49 -2.59 8.71
CA LEU A 155 -1.52 -2.95 7.76
C LEU A 155 -2.38 -4.10 8.29
N PRO A 156 -3.72 -4.02 8.18
CA PRO A 156 -4.60 -5.14 8.49
C PRO A 156 -4.50 -6.23 7.41
N ARG A 157 -4.98 -7.43 7.70
CA ARG A 157 -5.03 -8.52 6.71
C ARG A 157 -5.96 -8.23 5.53
N LEU A 158 -7.00 -7.45 5.78
CA LEU A 158 -7.96 -6.95 4.80
C LEU A 158 -8.19 -5.46 5.04
N ILE A 159 -8.06 -4.67 4.00
CA ILE A 159 -8.55 -3.30 3.95
C ILE A 159 -9.84 -3.32 3.15
N HIS A 160 -10.95 -3.00 3.79
CA HIS A 160 -12.28 -2.89 3.17
C HIS A 160 -12.75 -1.44 3.25
N VAL A 161 -12.88 -0.79 2.10
CA VAL A 161 -13.38 0.59 2.00
C VAL A 161 -14.74 0.58 1.34
N ARG A 162 -15.76 1.09 2.08
CA ARG A 162 -17.13 1.28 1.60
C ARG A 162 -17.29 2.70 1.10
N THR A 163 -17.20 2.90 -0.22
CA THR A 163 -17.21 4.27 -0.78
C THR A 163 -18.53 5.02 -0.58
N ARG A 164 -19.63 4.31 -0.31
CA ARG A 164 -20.94 4.93 -0.02
C ARG A 164 -21.02 5.58 1.36
N ALA A 165 -20.26 5.07 2.31
CA ALA A 165 -20.27 5.58 3.70
C ALA A 165 -19.30 6.74 3.92
N ALA A 166 -18.37 6.98 3.01
CA ALA A 166 -17.33 8.00 3.16
C ALA A 166 -17.80 9.34 2.55
N ASN A 167 -17.80 10.41 3.35
CA ASN A 167 -18.09 11.78 2.87
C ASN A 167 -17.10 12.23 1.78
N ASP A 168 -15.86 11.68 1.78
CA ASP A 168 -14.80 11.94 0.79
C ASP A 168 -14.79 10.93 -0.38
N GLY A 169 -15.77 10.05 -0.46
CA GLY A 169 -15.85 8.98 -1.46
C GLY A 169 -16.06 9.44 -2.91
N ASP A 170 -16.37 10.72 -3.17
CA ASP A 170 -16.68 11.20 -4.52
C ASP A 170 -15.51 11.06 -5.47
N TRP A 171 -14.30 11.34 -5.00
CA TRP A 171 -13.09 11.21 -5.80
C TRP A 171 -12.76 9.75 -6.10
N LEU A 172 -12.83 8.86 -5.10
CA LEU A 172 -12.59 7.42 -5.28
C LEU A 172 -13.62 6.81 -6.24
N ARG A 173 -14.90 7.20 -6.11
CA ARG A 173 -15.96 6.80 -7.05
C ARG A 173 -15.70 7.32 -8.48
N ALA A 174 -15.20 8.56 -8.61
CA ALA A 174 -14.86 9.12 -9.92
C ALA A 174 -13.70 8.35 -10.58
N THR A 175 -12.69 7.99 -9.81
CA THR A 175 -11.53 7.21 -10.29
C THR A 175 -11.95 5.79 -10.69
N ILE A 176 -12.80 5.14 -9.89
CA ILE A 176 -13.35 3.82 -10.24
C ILE A 176 -14.17 3.91 -11.55
N ARG A 177 -15.03 4.93 -11.72
CA ARG A 177 -15.77 5.14 -12.98
C ARG A 177 -14.83 5.31 -14.16
N GLN A 178 -13.75 6.08 -14.00
CA GLN A 178 -12.75 6.26 -15.06
C GLN A 178 -12.06 4.93 -15.43
N MET A 179 -11.77 4.06 -14.46
CA MET A 179 -11.24 2.72 -14.73
C MET A 179 -12.24 1.87 -15.51
N VAL A 180 -13.52 1.91 -15.14
CA VAL A 180 -14.58 1.19 -15.83
C VAL A 180 -14.72 1.68 -17.27
N ASP A 181 -14.74 2.99 -17.49
CA ASP A 181 -14.84 3.59 -18.83
C ASP A 181 -13.65 3.19 -19.72
N GLU A 182 -12.45 3.09 -19.16
CA GLU A 182 -11.25 2.68 -19.89
C GLU A 182 -11.26 1.18 -20.24
N VAL A 183 -11.86 0.34 -19.38
CA VAL A 183 -12.05 -1.10 -19.66
C VAL A 183 -13.15 -1.31 -20.72
N ASP A 184 -14.25 -0.53 -20.67
CA ASP A 184 -15.39 -0.67 -21.59
C ASP A 184 -15.12 -0.07 -22.97
N ARG A 185 -14.30 0.98 -23.02
CA ARG A 185 -13.98 1.74 -24.22
C ARG A 185 -12.48 2.00 -24.29
N PRO A 186 -11.67 0.95 -24.57
CA PRO A 186 -10.23 1.07 -24.60
C PRO A 186 -9.77 2.17 -25.57
N ARG A 187 -8.90 3.06 -25.07
CA ARG A 187 -8.34 4.18 -25.86
C ARG A 187 -6.82 4.07 -25.91
N ALA A 188 -6.22 4.81 -26.82
CA ALA A 188 -4.76 4.92 -26.89
C ALA A 188 -4.19 5.36 -25.53
N GLY A 189 -3.24 4.62 -25.01
CA GLY A 189 -2.64 4.85 -23.69
C GLY A 189 -3.36 4.24 -22.50
N GLY A 190 -4.53 3.61 -22.67
CA GLY A 190 -5.33 3.02 -21.59
C GLY A 190 -4.57 1.96 -20.78
N VAL A 191 -3.80 1.10 -21.43
CA VAL A 191 -2.94 0.10 -20.77
C VAL A 191 -1.92 0.75 -19.82
N SER A 192 -1.47 1.97 -20.13
CA SER A 192 -0.56 2.73 -19.26
C SER A 192 -1.30 3.58 -18.21
N MET A 193 -2.56 3.91 -18.44
CA MET A 193 -3.39 4.71 -17.55
C MET A 193 -3.93 3.89 -16.38
N LEU A 194 -4.44 2.70 -16.64
CA LEU A 194 -5.05 1.82 -15.64
C LEU A 194 -4.13 1.49 -14.45
N PRO A 195 -2.84 1.15 -14.63
CA PRO A 195 -1.91 0.99 -13.52
C PRO A 195 -1.82 2.23 -12.63
N ARG A 196 -1.73 3.43 -13.23
CA ARG A 196 -1.63 4.69 -12.50
C ARG A 196 -2.90 5.02 -11.72
N LEU A 197 -4.08 4.76 -12.30
CA LEU A 197 -5.35 4.90 -11.57
C LEU A 197 -5.42 3.93 -10.38
N THR A 198 -4.91 2.71 -10.54
CA THR A 198 -4.81 1.74 -9.45
C THR A 198 -3.90 2.23 -8.31
N GLU A 199 -2.75 2.81 -8.65
CA GLU A 199 -1.81 3.41 -7.69
C GLU A 199 -2.47 4.57 -6.92
N ILE A 200 -3.17 5.45 -7.63
CA ILE A 200 -3.89 6.58 -7.05
C ILE A 200 -4.99 6.10 -6.09
N ILE A 201 -5.81 5.10 -6.50
CA ILE A 201 -6.83 4.49 -5.61
C ILE A 201 -6.18 3.99 -4.31
N PHE A 202 -5.02 3.35 -4.39
CA PHE A 202 -4.37 2.83 -3.20
C PHE A 202 -3.87 3.96 -2.27
N ILE A 203 -3.36 5.05 -2.82
CA ILE A 203 -2.99 6.24 -2.03
C ILE A 203 -4.21 6.78 -1.27
N GLU A 204 -5.36 6.87 -1.93
CA GLU A 204 -6.61 7.31 -1.28
C GLU A 204 -7.11 6.33 -0.21
N ILE A 205 -6.95 5.04 -0.44
CA ILE A 205 -7.24 4.02 0.58
C ILE A 205 -6.36 4.24 1.82
N LEU A 206 -5.07 4.50 1.65
CA LEU A 206 -4.17 4.79 2.77
C LEU A 206 -4.56 6.08 3.50
N ARG A 207 -4.91 7.15 2.77
CA ARG A 207 -5.44 8.39 3.37
C ARG A 207 -6.70 8.13 4.18
N HIS A 208 -7.62 7.37 3.62
CA HIS A 208 -8.85 6.98 4.33
C HIS A 208 -8.52 6.19 5.61
N GLN A 209 -7.60 5.23 5.57
CA GLN A 209 -7.18 4.48 6.76
C GLN A 209 -6.56 5.38 7.85
N ILE A 210 -5.82 6.41 7.47
CA ILE A 210 -5.26 7.40 8.41
C ILE A 210 -6.40 8.22 9.05
N MET A 211 -7.39 8.66 8.24
CA MET A 211 -8.51 9.49 8.73
C MET A 211 -9.45 8.73 9.66
N VAL A 212 -9.69 7.43 9.41
CA VAL A 212 -10.58 6.60 10.24
C VAL A 212 -9.85 5.89 11.40
N ALA A 213 -8.54 6.11 11.54
CA ALA A 213 -7.77 5.53 12.63
C ALA A 213 -8.32 6.03 13.98
N GLU A 214 -8.76 5.11 14.84
CA GLU A 214 -9.26 5.46 16.16
C GLU A 214 -8.14 6.00 17.06
N PRO A 215 -8.42 6.89 18.03
CA PRO A 215 -7.41 7.50 18.91
C PRO A 215 -6.54 6.52 19.71
N ARG A 216 -6.97 5.26 19.83
CA ARG A 216 -6.24 4.17 20.52
C ARG A 216 -5.69 3.12 19.55
N SER A 217 -5.81 3.35 18.26
CA SER A 217 -5.22 2.46 17.26
C SER A 217 -3.71 2.38 17.42
N VAL A 218 -3.14 1.23 17.06
CA VAL A 218 -1.69 1.00 17.07
C VAL A 218 -1.20 0.83 15.65
N GLY A 219 0.09 1.10 15.45
CA GLY A 219 0.75 0.94 14.17
C GLY A 219 1.05 2.24 13.46
N TRP A 220 1.69 2.13 12.30
CA TRP A 220 2.26 3.26 11.59
C TRP A 220 1.20 4.27 11.08
N LEU A 221 0.06 3.78 10.59
CA LEU A 221 -1.05 4.66 10.15
C LEU A 221 -1.65 5.46 11.32
N ALA A 222 -1.78 4.83 12.48
CA ALA A 222 -2.21 5.52 13.70
C ALA A 222 -1.18 6.58 14.15
N ALA A 223 0.11 6.32 13.96
CA ALA A 223 1.16 7.30 14.27
C ALA A 223 1.10 8.52 13.34
N LEU A 224 0.65 8.37 12.09
CA LEU A 224 0.42 9.50 11.19
C LEU A 224 -0.79 10.35 11.59
N ALA A 225 -1.80 9.73 12.18
CA ALA A 225 -2.96 10.45 12.74
C ALA A 225 -2.65 11.16 14.07
N ASP A 226 -1.55 10.81 14.74
CA ASP A 226 -1.11 11.45 15.98
C ASP A 226 -0.22 12.68 15.68
N PRO A 227 -0.62 13.92 16.04
CA PRO A 227 0.12 15.12 15.64
C PRO A 227 1.57 15.18 16.13
N ALA A 228 1.86 14.63 17.32
CA ALA A 228 3.23 14.64 17.87
C ALA A 228 4.13 13.62 17.17
N LEU A 229 3.61 12.41 16.93
CA LEU A 229 4.35 11.39 16.20
C LEU A 229 4.49 11.75 14.73
N SER A 230 3.43 12.24 14.08
CA SER A 230 3.48 12.69 12.68
C SER A 230 4.61 13.68 12.46
N ARG A 231 4.74 14.70 13.34
CA ARG A 231 5.83 15.66 13.27
C ARG A 231 7.23 15.02 13.44
N CYS A 232 7.38 14.10 14.40
CA CYS A 232 8.65 13.37 14.56
C CYS A 232 8.97 12.51 13.33
N LEU A 233 7.99 11.82 12.79
CA LEU A 233 8.16 10.96 11.63
C LEU A 233 8.52 11.79 10.39
N SER A 234 7.86 12.95 10.18
CA SER A 234 8.23 13.88 9.10
C SER A 234 9.70 14.28 9.18
N LEU A 235 10.16 14.74 10.32
CA LEU A 235 11.56 15.13 10.53
C LEU A 235 12.54 13.98 10.25
N ILE A 236 12.24 12.78 10.73
CA ILE A 236 13.08 11.59 10.51
C ILE A 236 13.13 11.21 9.03
N HIS A 237 12.00 11.29 8.33
CA HIS A 237 11.89 10.92 6.92
C HIS A 237 12.51 11.96 5.99
N ASP A 238 12.39 13.24 6.31
CA ASP A 238 12.95 14.34 5.52
C ASP A 238 14.49 14.41 5.65
N GLU A 239 15.01 14.19 6.88
CA GLU A 239 16.43 14.25 7.16
C GLU A 239 16.96 12.92 7.76
N PRO A 240 16.95 11.80 7.02
CA PRO A 240 17.28 10.48 7.58
C PRO A 240 18.74 10.33 8.00
N ARG A 241 19.66 11.16 7.46
CA ARG A 241 21.08 11.13 7.81
C ARG A 241 21.44 11.96 9.02
N ARG A 242 20.53 12.86 9.45
CA ARG A 242 20.76 13.73 10.60
C ARG A 242 20.91 12.90 11.88
N ASP A 243 21.84 13.29 12.73
CA ASP A 243 22.03 12.67 14.05
C ASP A 243 20.91 13.12 15.00
N TRP A 244 19.79 12.41 14.92
CA TRP A 244 18.61 12.64 15.73
C TRP A 244 18.81 12.12 17.14
N SER A 245 18.74 12.99 18.13
CA SER A 245 18.65 12.60 19.54
C SER A 245 17.19 12.55 20.00
N LEU A 246 16.93 11.82 21.08
CA LEU A 246 15.60 11.78 21.70
C LEU A 246 15.17 13.18 22.19
N GLU A 247 16.13 13.98 22.65
CA GLU A 247 15.91 15.38 23.08
C GLU A 247 15.41 16.25 21.92
N HIS A 248 16.07 16.18 20.77
CA HIS A 248 15.68 16.97 19.59
C HIS A 248 14.27 16.60 19.10
N LEU A 249 13.96 15.31 19.03
CA LEU A 249 12.62 14.85 18.60
C LEU A 249 11.55 15.23 19.62
N ALA A 250 11.84 15.10 20.92
CA ALA A 250 10.89 15.46 21.98
C ALA A 250 10.59 16.97 21.97
N ALA A 251 11.61 17.81 21.81
CA ALA A 251 11.45 19.26 21.68
C ALA A 251 10.60 19.62 20.45
N ALA A 252 10.83 18.99 19.30
CA ALA A 252 10.06 19.21 18.08
C ALA A 252 8.60 18.80 18.21
N ALA A 253 8.32 17.74 19.00
CA ALA A 253 6.97 17.25 19.28
C ALA A 253 6.26 18.04 20.41
N GLY A 254 6.93 18.93 21.10
CA GLY A 254 6.40 19.62 22.28
C GLY A 254 6.18 18.68 23.48
N LEU A 255 6.98 17.62 23.60
CA LEU A 255 6.88 16.59 24.63
C LEU A 255 8.15 16.47 25.46
N SER A 256 8.04 15.88 26.66
CA SER A 256 9.21 15.38 27.39
C SER A 256 9.79 14.13 26.72
N ARG A 257 11.07 13.82 26.99
CA ARG A 257 11.73 12.59 26.47
C ARG A 257 10.98 11.31 26.84
N SER A 258 10.53 11.20 28.09
CA SER A 258 9.76 10.05 28.56
C SER A 258 8.40 9.95 27.84
N ALA A 259 7.66 11.06 27.74
CA ALA A 259 6.36 11.08 27.06
C ALA A 259 6.48 10.72 25.58
N LEU A 260 7.52 11.16 24.88
CA LEU A 260 7.76 10.76 23.49
C LEU A 260 8.11 9.28 23.39
N ALA A 261 9.00 8.78 24.25
CA ALA A 261 9.37 7.35 24.25
C ALA A 261 8.17 6.45 24.53
N ASP A 262 7.32 6.79 25.52
CA ASP A 262 6.08 6.06 25.84
C ASP A 262 5.10 6.07 24.67
N ARG A 263 4.97 7.21 23.98
CA ARG A 263 4.09 7.36 22.83
C ARG A 263 4.57 6.54 21.63
N PHE A 264 5.87 6.54 21.33
CA PHE A 264 6.46 5.64 20.32
C PHE A 264 6.24 4.17 20.69
N GLN A 265 6.44 3.81 21.96
CA GLN A 265 6.26 2.43 22.41
C GLN A 265 4.79 2.00 22.34
N SER A 266 3.85 2.86 22.75
CA SER A 266 2.42 2.52 22.79
C SER A 266 1.80 2.41 21.39
N ILE A 267 2.19 3.30 20.45
CA ILE A 267 1.58 3.36 19.12
C ILE A 267 2.38 2.55 18.09
N LEU A 268 3.71 2.66 18.10
CA LEU A 268 4.59 2.02 17.10
C LEU A 268 5.27 0.75 17.60
N SER A 269 5.08 0.38 18.88
CA SER A 269 5.73 -0.77 19.52
C SER A 269 7.27 -0.78 19.37
N THR A 270 7.86 0.41 19.28
CA THR A 270 9.32 0.59 19.11
C THR A 270 9.80 1.88 19.78
N SER A 271 11.10 2.04 19.96
CA SER A 271 11.69 3.31 20.42
C SER A 271 12.02 4.24 19.25
N PRO A 272 12.07 5.58 19.45
CA PRO A 272 12.43 6.53 18.39
C PRO A 272 13.76 6.21 17.70
N ILE A 273 14.80 5.90 18.45
CA ILE A 273 16.13 5.57 17.91
C ILE A 273 16.11 4.25 17.10
N ARG A 274 15.34 3.27 17.55
CA ARG A 274 15.17 2.03 16.79
C ARG A 274 14.42 2.27 15.48
N TYR A 275 13.39 3.11 15.51
CA TYR A 275 12.65 3.51 14.31
C TYR A 275 13.56 4.17 13.27
N ILE A 276 14.40 5.14 13.69
CA ILE A 276 15.38 5.81 12.81
C ILE A 276 16.34 4.80 12.18
N ARG A 277 16.87 3.86 12.98
CA ARG A 277 17.75 2.81 12.47
C ARG A 277 17.04 1.92 11.44
N ASP A 278 15.82 1.50 11.73
CA ASP A 278 15.06 0.62 10.85
C ASP A 278 14.69 1.35 9.55
N TRP A 279 14.39 2.66 9.60
CA TRP A 279 14.19 3.50 8.44
C TRP A 279 15.46 3.64 7.58
N ARG A 280 16.62 3.92 8.19
CA ARG A 280 17.91 4.00 7.49
C ARG A 280 18.28 2.67 6.81
N LEU A 281 18.05 1.55 7.47
CA LEU A 281 18.26 0.22 6.88
C LEU A 281 17.32 -0.04 5.70
N TYR A 282 16.06 0.42 5.79
CA TYR A 282 15.12 0.34 4.69
C TYR A 282 15.60 1.19 3.48
N LEU A 283 16.01 2.43 3.69
CA LEU A 283 16.61 3.27 2.64
C LEU A 283 17.84 2.62 2.00
N ALA A 284 18.68 2.00 2.81
CA ALA A 284 19.83 1.24 2.33
C ALA A 284 19.42 0.05 1.45
N SER A 285 18.33 -0.65 1.79
CA SER A 285 17.81 -1.76 0.97
C SER A 285 17.34 -1.28 -0.41
N VAL A 286 16.67 -0.13 -0.46
CA VAL A 286 16.26 0.52 -1.72
C VAL A 286 17.48 0.96 -2.53
N ALA A 287 18.48 1.59 -1.90
CA ALA A 287 19.70 2.02 -2.57
C ALA A 287 20.51 0.84 -3.13
N LEU A 288 20.57 -0.28 -2.42
CA LEU A 288 21.21 -1.52 -2.90
C LEU A 288 20.50 -2.10 -4.12
N ALA A 289 19.17 -2.08 -4.15
CA ALA A 289 18.37 -2.61 -5.24
C ALA A 289 18.42 -1.72 -6.50
N SER A 290 18.42 -0.38 -6.31
CA SER A 290 18.24 0.59 -7.40
C SER A 290 19.55 1.20 -7.93
N SER A 291 20.68 1.01 -7.26
CA SER A 291 21.95 1.67 -7.63
C SER A 291 23.15 0.74 -7.67
N GLY A 292 24.20 1.19 -8.41
CA GLY A 292 25.53 0.57 -8.42
C GLY A 292 26.49 1.09 -7.34
N ARG A 293 26.03 1.91 -6.40
CA ARG A 293 26.88 2.55 -5.38
C ARG A 293 27.64 1.50 -4.55
N PRO A 294 28.88 1.78 -4.11
CA PRO A 294 29.61 0.90 -3.20
C PRO A 294 28.82 0.62 -1.91
N ILE A 295 28.89 -0.61 -1.40
CA ILE A 295 28.20 -0.99 -0.15
C ILE A 295 28.70 -0.13 1.02
N ALA A 296 30.00 0.15 1.07
CA ALA A 296 30.61 1.04 2.09
C ALA A 296 29.95 2.45 2.09
N ALA A 297 29.68 3.04 0.91
CA ALA A 297 29.05 4.34 0.82
C ALA A 297 27.57 4.31 1.27
N ILE A 298 26.87 3.20 1.01
CA ILE A 298 25.49 2.99 1.49
C ILE A 298 25.48 2.78 3.00
N ALA A 299 26.48 2.08 3.54
CA ALA A 299 26.63 1.88 4.98
C ALA A 299 26.86 3.19 5.73
N ASP A 300 27.69 4.08 5.17
CA ASP A 300 27.94 5.42 5.71
C ASP A 300 26.66 6.27 5.72
N ASP A 301 25.91 6.30 4.61
CA ASP A 301 24.59 6.94 4.51
C ASP A 301 23.59 6.43 5.55
N ALA A 302 23.65 5.14 5.87
CA ALA A 302 22.83 4.52 6.90
C ALA A 302 23.31 4.78 8.33
N GLY A 303 24.40 5.53 8.49
CA GLY A 303 24.96 5.93 9.78
C GLY A 303 25.82 4.86 10.46
N TYR A 304 26.43 3.95 9.69
CA TYR A 304 27.31 2.92 10.22
C TYR A 304 28.78 3.28 10.02
N ALA A 305 29.56 3.29 11.09
CA ALA A 305 30.99 3.60 11.05
C ALA A 305 31.82 2.57 10.25
N THR A 306 31.32 1.35 10.07
CA THR A 306 32.02 0.31 9.31
C THR A 306 31.05 -0.54 8.49
N GLU A 307 31.49 -0.97 7.30
CA GLU A 307 30.73 -1.88 6.45
C GLU A 307 30.40 -3.21 7.17
N ALA A 308 31.29 -3.72 8.00
CA ALA A 308 31.06 -4.94 8.78
C ALA A 308 29.90 -4.78 9.78
N ALA A 309 29.78 -3.63 10.45
CA ALA A 309 28.67 -3.34 11.35
C ALA A 309 27.35 -3.21 10.59
N PHE A 310 27.38 -2.55 9.43
CA PHE A 310 26.24 -2.46 8.53
C PHE A 310 25.79 -3.84 8.04
N ASN A 311 26.72 -4.67 7.54
CA ASN A 311 26.40 -6.02 7.04
C ASN A 311 25.70 -6.87 8.10
N ARG A 312 26.16 -6.83 9.36
CA ARG A 312 25.50 -7.54 10.47
C ARG A 312 24.09 -7.01 10.76
N ALA A 313 23.92 -5.68 10.78
CA ALA A 313 22.64 -5.05 11.05
C ALA A 313 21.65 -5.29 9.94
N PHE A 314 22.08 -5.16 8.68
CA PHE A 314 21.26 -5.40 7.48
C PHE A 314 20.82 -6.86 7.39
N SER A 315 21.75 -7.82 7.53
CA SER A 315 21.43 -9.25 7.50
C SER A 315 20.46 -9.65 8.60
N ARG A 316 20.55 -9.02 9.78
CA ARG A 316 19.58 -9.24 10.86
C ARG A 316 18.19 -8.70 10.53
N ALA A 317 18.12 -7.55 9.86
CA ALA A 317 16.85 -6.90 9.50
C ALA A 317 16.13 -7.60 8.34
N PHE A 318 16.88 -8.05 7.32
CA PHE A 318 16.33 -8.58 6.07
C PHE A 318 16.59 -10.07 5.84
N ALA A 319 17.22 -10.75 6.79
CA ALA A 319 17.64 -12.16 6.67
C ALA A 319 18.52 -12.47 5.45
N THR A 320 19.10 -11.45 4.82
CA THR A 320 19.86 -11.52 3.57
C THR A 320 21.03 -10.52 3.64
N PRO A 321 22.27 -10.92 3.29
CA PRO A 321 23.39 -9.99 3.22
C PRO A 321 23.22 -8.92 2.15
N PRO A 322 23.77 -7.69 2.30
CA PRO A 322 23.64 -6.60 1.34
C PRO A 322 24.05 -6.95 -0.10
N ALA A 323 25.15 -7.69 -0.28
CA ALA A 323 25.61 -8.12 -1.61
C ALA A 323 24.62 -9.08 -2.29
N ALA A 324 24.06 -10.04 -1.54
CA ALA A 324 23.06 -10.97 -2.04
C ALA A 324 21.73 -10.24 -2.34
N TRP A 325 21.31 -9.30 -1.47
CA TRP A 325 20.14 -8.44 -1.70
C TRP A 325 20.26 -7.69 -3.03
N ARG A 326 21.43 -7.09 -3.31
CA ARG A 326 21.71 -6.41 -4.56
C ARG A 326 21.64 -7.34 -5.77
N ALA A 327 22.17 -8.56 -5.67
CA ALA A 327 22.13 -9.54 -6.74
C ALA A 327 20.70 -9.94 -7.10
N MET A 328 19.87 -10.25 -6.09
CA MET A 328 18.46 -10.62 -6.26
C MET A 328 17.61 -9.52 -6.92
N ALA A 329 17.95 -8.25 -6.71
CA ALA A 329 17.20 -7.12 -7.30
C ALA A 329 17.54 -6.88 -8.77
N ARG A 330 18.63 -7.47 -9.30
CA ARG A 330 19.09 -7.33 -10.69
C ARG A 330 18.65 -8.49 -11.58
N GLU A 331 18.17 -9.58 -11.00
CA GLU A 331 17.53 -10.70 -11.69
C GLU A 331 16.03 -10.44 -11.96
#